data_ef90967e4d2db28d34ee8e8c679e3f7a
#
_entry.id   ef90967e4d2db28d34ee8e8c679e3f7a
#
_cell.length_a   1.000
_cell.length_b   1.000
_cell.length_c   1.000
_cell.angle_alpha   90.00
_cell.angle_beta   90.00
_cell.angle_gamma   90.00
#
_symmetry.space_group_name_H-M   'P 1'
#
loop_
_entity.id
_entity.type
_entity.pdbx_description
1 polymer ?
#
loop_
_entity_poly.entity_id
_entity_poly.type
_entity_poly.pdbx_seq_one_letter_code
_entity_poly.pdbx_strand_id
1 'polypeptide(L)'
;MVTSDWSHLVEYARSLDCIHCGLCLETCPTYRLTGRESASPRGRVHLMRGLGEARLEPDVGLVDELDGCLLCRRCESVCPAGVHFGAMLEHCRDGLEGVRERDAARDAWRFLGFRVLLPHRPLLGALAAVTRAGQRLGLVDRLGGLVARVLPDPRDLPPVPAARDRRRLPRRTPARADAPAAGLPPRVLVLEGCLMPVLFGRVNRATVDAMATLGVTVDSPRAAGCCGALHAHNGDLDEARRLALALMDALEDPDDAPVLVNSAGCGAHLKDWTELFDERDPAHARAAALAARVVDLTELLAPALAAGLPAGAADSPDPGALAAALGLEPGDRVTWDDPCHLCHGQGLRAEPRAVLDAALAGGDLERVELHDSEGCCGSAGIYSILEPEASSEILDAKLDQLEATGARLLVTANPGCQLQWEQGVRRRGLDVRVRHLAEVLALRLGR
;
A
#
# COMPACT_ATOMS: atom_id res chain seq x y z
N MET A 1 26.61 34.80 -12.89
CA MET A 1 25.52 33.95 -12.34
C MET A 1 25.92 32.52 -12.65
N VAL A 2 26.26 31.77 -11.61
CA VAL A 2 26.49 30.33 -11.78
C VAL A 2 25.05 29.78 -11.90
N THR A 3 24.64 29.43 -13.09
CA THR A 3 23.39 28.68 -13.30
C THR A 3 23.65 27.32 -12.66
N SER A 4 23.06 27.09 -11.48
CA SER A 4 23.09 25.77 -10.87
C SER A 4 22.37 24.83 -11.84
N ASP A 5 23.11 23.84 -12.31
CA ASP A 5 22.58 22.80 -13.18
C ASP A 5 21.74 21.84 -12.31
N TRP A 6 20.42 22.02 -12.34
CA TRP A 6 19.46 21.18 -11.61
C TRP A 6 19.02 19.96 -12.43
N SER A 7 19.60 19.75 -13.63
CA SER A 7 19.23 18.63 -14.50
C SER A 7 19.43 17.26 -13.85
N HIS A 8 20.38 17.17 -12.91
CA HIS A 8 20.65 15.96 -12.14
C HIS A 8 19.59 15.66 -11.07
N LEU A 9 18.75 16.65 -10.66
CA LEU A 9 17.68 16.45 -9.68
C LEU A 9 16.41 15.84 -10.29
N VAL A 10 16.30 15.91 -11.60
CA VAL A 10 15.15 15.43 -12.33
C VAL A 10 15.62 14.50 -13.43
N GLU A 11 14.93 13.41 -13.64
CA GLU A 11 15.15 12.58 -14.82
C GLU A 11 14.63 13.34 -16.07
N TYR A 12 15.38 14.37 -16.46
CA TYR A 12 14.97 15.32 -17.50
C TYR A 12 14.53 14.64 -18.78
N ALA A 13 15.28 13.63 -19.23
CA ALA A 13 14.95 12.88 -20.45
C ALA A 13 13.53 12.28 -20.38
N ARG A 14 13.17 11.66 -19.26
CA ARG A 14 11.80 11.10 -19.06
C ARG A 14 10.71 12.17 -19.00
N SER A 15 11.06 13.39 -18.56
CA SER A 15 10.09 14.49 -18.56
C SER A 15 9.66 14.90 -19.98
N LEU A 16 10.49 14.65 -20.99
CA LEU A 16 10.23 14.96 -22.39
C LEU A 16 9.17 14.05 -23.04
N ASP A 17 8.89 12.88 -22.44
CA ASP A 17 7.83 11.99 -22.90
C ASP A 17 6.44 12.62 -22.76
N CYS A 18 6.28 13.59 -21.85
CA CYS A 18 5.01 14.26 -21.64
C CYS A 18 4.66 15.21 -22.80
N ILE A 19 3.61 14.88 -23.54
CA ILE A 19 3.07 15.68 -24.65
C ILE A 19 2.02 16.73 -24.21
N HIS A 20 1.83 16.92 -22.91
CA HIS A 20 0.89 17.86 -22.30
C HIS A 20 -0.58 17.73 -22.77
N CYS A 21 -1.06 16.56 -23.18
CA CYS A 21 -2.41 16.34 -23.69
C CYS A 21 -3.55 16.57 -22.67
N GLY A 22 -3.25 16.48 -21.36
CA GLY A 22 -4.21 16.77 -20.29
C GLY A 22 -5.11 15.61 -19.86
N LEU A 23 -5.01 14.40 -20.45
CA LEU A 23 -5.83 13.24 -20.07
C LEU A 23 -5.68 12.83 -18.61
N CYS A 24 -4.55 13.16 -17.98
CA CYS A 24 -4.27 12.88 -16.57
C CYS A 24 -4.96 13.84 -15.57
N LEU A 25 -5.53 14.95 -16.03
CA LEU A 25 -6.08 16.00 -15.15
C LEU A 25 -7.28 15.49 -14.35
N GLU A 26 -8.30 14.99 -15.03
CA GLU A 26 -9.54 14.52 -14.43
C GLU A 26 -9.35 13.32 -13.49
N THR A 27 -8.24 12.59 -13.66
CA THR A 27 -7.93 11.43 -12.83
C THR A 27 -7.15 11.79 -11.55
N CYS A 28 -6.58 13.01 -11.49
CA CYS A 28 -5.71 13.43 -10.41
C CYS A 28 -6.53 13.95 -9.21
N PRO A 29 -6.40 13.33 -8.02
CA PRO A 29 -7.15 13.77 -6.85
C PRO A 29 -6.78 15.20 -6.42
N THR A 30 -5.52 15.59 -6.47
CA THR A 30 -5.10 16.94 -6.07
C THR A 30 -5.53 18.02 -7.07
N TYR A 31 -5.59 17.70 -8.36
CA TYR A 31 -6.16 18.62 -9.35
C TYR A 31 -7.68 18.76 -9.15
N ARG A 32 -8.40 17.68 -8.89
CA ARG A 32 -9.85 17.71 -8.63
C ARG A 32 -10.20 18.53 -7.39
N LEU A 33 -9.35 18.51 -6.37
CA LEU A 33 -9.55 19.32 -5.16
C LEU A 33 -9.29 20.80 -5.39
N THR A 34 -8.21 21.14 -6.09
CA THR A 34 -7.69 22.52 -6.12
C THR A 34 -8.02 23.28 -7.41
N GLY A 35 -8.26 22.57 -8.54
CA GLY A 35 -8.37 23.15 -9.86
C GLY A 35 -7.07 23.78 -10.37
N ARG A 36 -5.96 23.69 -9.62
CA ARG A 36 -4.69 24.32 -9.98
C ARG A 36 -3.88 23.42 -10.91
N GLU A 37 -3.37 24.01 -11.99
CA GLU A 37 -2.53 23.28 -12.96
C GLU A 37 -1.23 22.78 -12.31
N SER A 38 -0.62 23.55 -11.41
CA SER A 38 0.59 23.15 -10.67
C SER A 38 0.38 21.89 -9.81
N ALA A 39 -0.83 21.68 -9.31
CA ALA A 39 -1.21 20.48 -8.56
C ALA A 39 -1.60 19.30 -9.45
N SER A 40 -1.52 19.43 -10.79
CA SER A 40 -1.81 18.37 -11.75
C SER A 40 -0.57 17.55 -12.12
N PRO A 41 -0.71 16.33 -12.66
CA PRO A 41 0.43 15.54 -13.09
C PRO A 41 1.26 16.22 -14.19
N ARG A 42 0.61 16.73 -15.25
CA ARG A 42 1.33 17.44 -16.32
C ARG A 42 1.94 18.75 -15.82
N GLY A 43 1.29 19.45 -14.91
CA GLY A 43 1.83 20.65 -14.28
C GLY A 43 3.09 20.35 -13.49
N ARG A 44 3.09 19.27 -12.69
CA ARG A 44 4.28 18.80 -11.98
C ARG A 44 5.40 18.38 -12.92
N VAL A 45 5.10 17.69 -14.04
CA VAL A 45 6.10 17.39 -15.07
C VAL A 45 6.66 18.69 -15.67
N HIS A 46 5.82 19.72 -15.87
CA HIS A 46 6.29 21.01 -16.35
C HIS A 46 7.21 21.72 -15.35
N LEU A 47 6.90 21.65 -14.04
CA LEU A 47 7.77 22.18 -12.98
C LEU A 47 9.13 21.44 -12.96
N MET A 48 9.13 20.11 -12.98
CA MET A 48 10.34 19.31 -13.07
C MET A 48 11.16 19.63 -14.30
N ARG A 49 10.52 19.77 -15.48
CA ARG A 49 11.18 20.16 -16.72
C ARG A 49 11.79 21.55 -16.61
N GLY A 50 11.07 22.50 -16.02
CA GLY A 50 11.56 23.87 -15.78
C GLY A 50 12.80 23.93 -14.89
N LEU A 51 12.89 23.03 -13.88
CA LEU A 51 14.09 22.84 -13.09
C LEU A 51 15.25 22.29 -13.95
N GLY A 52 15.02 21.22 -14.68
CA GLY A 52 16.04 20.59 -15.54
C GLY A 52 16.57 21.53 -16.64
N GLU A 53 15.77 22.47 -17.09
CA GLU A 53 16.14 23.51 -18.06
C GLU A 53 16.71 24.79 -17.43
N ALA A 54 16.90 24.81 -16.11
CA ALA A 54 17.32 26.00 -15.35
C ALA A 54 16.45 27.25 -15.60
N ARG A 55 15.18 27.04 -15.95
CA ARG A 55 14.17 28.12 -16.07
C ARG A 55 13.44 28.42 -14.76
N LEU A 56 13.46 27.45 -13.86
CA LEU A 56 12.94 27.56 -12.52
C LEU A 56 14.06 27.28 -11.52
N GLU A 57 14.06 27.97 -10.42
CA GLU A 57 14.89 27.65 -9.26
C GLU A 57 14.04 26.89 -8.24
N PRO A 58 14.63 25.91 -7.52
CA PRO A 58 13.90 25.22 -6.49
C PRO A 58 13.65 26.17 -5.31
N ASP A 59 12.40 26.49 -5.08
CA ASP A 59 11.93 27.22 -3.91
C ASP A 59 10.91 26.38 -3.11
N VAL A 60 10.53 26.89 -1.96
CA VAL A 60 9.57 26.21 -1.06
C VAL A 60 8.24 25.96 -1.74
N GLY A 61 7.73 26.90 -2.54
CA GLY A 61 6.45 26.76 -3.22
C GLY A 61 6.47 25.64 -4.28
N LEU A 62 7.58 25.51 -5.01
CA LEU A 62 7.77 24.42 -5.96
C LEU A 62 7.86 23.07 -5.24
N VAL A 63 8.60 23.00 -4.13
CA VAL A 63 8.70 21.80 -3.31
C VAL A 63 7.34 21.38 -2.78
N ASP A 64 6.53 22.31 -2.27
CA ASP A 64 5.18 22.04 -1.76
C ASP A 64 4.25 21.49 -2.84
N GLU A 65 4.31 22.03 -4.08
CA GLU A 65 3.52 21.49 -5.20
C GLU A 65 3.92 20.05 -5.56
N LEU A 66 5.21 19.70 -5.48
CA LEU A 66 5.68 18.34 -5.75
C LEU A 66 5.38 17.41 -4.58
N ASP A 67 5.53 17.87 -3.34
CA ASP A 67 5.22 17.09 -2.13
C ASP A 67 3.71 16.85 -1.96
N GLY A 68 2.87 17.75 -2.44
CA GLY A 68 1.41 17.60 -2.46
C GLY A 68 0.89 16.46 -3.34
N CYS A 69 1.74 15.69 -4.04
CA CYS A 69 1.32 14.54 -4.82
C CYS A 69 1.20 13.26 -3.96
N LEU A 70 0.09 12.54 -4.10
CA LEU A 70 -0.16 11.26 -3.40
C LEU A 70 0.61 10.06 -3.99
N LEU A 71 1.30 10.21 -5.11
CA LEU A 71 1.94 9.08 -5.81
C LEU A 71 0.99 7.90 -6.11
N CYS A 72 -0.27 8.18 -6.36
CA CYS A 72 -1.26 7.13 -6.67
C CYS A 72 -1.09 6.49 -8.05
N ARG A 73 -0.29 7.07 -8.93
CA ARG A 73 0.06 6.59 -10.28
C ARG A 73 -1.13 6.46 -11.26
N ARG A 74 -2.31 6.95 -10.91
CA ARG A 74 -3.48 6.91 -11.80
C ARG A 74 -3.24 7.68 -13.12
N CYS A 75 -2.44 8.74 -13.05
CA CYS A 75 -2.02 9.50 -14.24
C CYS A 75 -1.19 8.68 -15.24
N GLU A 76 -0.44 7.68 -14.78
CA GLU A 76 0.32 6.76 -15.65
C GLU A 76 -0.62 5.83 -16.42
N SER A 77 -1.63 5.27 -15.75
CA SER A 77 -2.60 4.35 -16.35
C SER A 77 -3.39 4.96 -17.51
N VAL A 78 -3.57 6.28 -17.51
CA VAL A 78 -4.31 6.99 -18.58
C VAL A 78 -3.40 7.73 -19.54
N CYS A 79 -2.08 7.63 -19.36
CA CYS A 79 -1.12 8.35 -20.18
C CYS A 79 -0.87 7.64 -21.52
N PRO A 80 -1.25 8.23 -22.67
CA PRO A 80 -1.00 7.62 -23.97
C PRO A 80 0.47 7.62 -24.37
N ALA A 81 1.29 8.47 -23.72
CA ALA A 81 2.72 8.59 -23.96
C ALA A 81 3.57 7.73 -22.99
N GLY A 82 2.93 7.02 -22.08
CA GLY A 82 3.64 6.11 -21.15
C GLY A 82 4.59 6.79 -20.18
N VAL A 83 4.28 8.02 -19.72
CA VAL A 83 5.13 8.75 -18.78
C VAL A 83 5.24 8.01 -17.44
N HIS A 84 6.45 7.65 -17.03
CA HIS A 84 6.76 7.05 -15.74
C HIS A 84 6.85 8.13 -14.64
N PHE A 85 5.69 8.70 -14.29
CA PHE A 85 5.58 9.85 -13.41
C PHE A 85 6.05 9.56 -11.98
N GLY A 86 5.75 8.37 -11.45
CA GLY A 86 6.08 7.98 -10.07
C GLY A 86 7.58 8.01 -9.80
N ALA A 87 8.37 7.32 -10.63
CA ALA A 87 9.82 7.30 -10.53
C ALA A 87 10.43 8.71 -10.65
N MET A 88 10.00 9.49 -11.65
CA MET A 88 10.46 10.87 -11.82
C MET A 88 10.20 11.72 -10.57
N LEU A 89 9.03 11.59 -9.95
CA LEU A 89 8.69 12.36 -8.76
C LEU A 89 9.50 11.95 -7.54
N GLU A 90 9.75 10.64 -7.35
CA GLU A 90 10.58 10.13 -6.26
C GLU A 90 12.02 10.65 -6.35
N HIS A 91 12.63 10.58 -7.54
CA HIS A 91 13.95 11.13 -7.79
C HIS A 91 14.00 12.65 -7.60
N CYS A 92 12.99 13.37 -8.07
CA CYS A 92 12.91 14.82 -7.89
C CYS A 92 12.77 15.20 -6.40
N ARG A 93 11.95 14.48 -5.63
CA ARG A 93 11.84 14.68 -4.18
C ARG A 93 13.13 14.44 -3.44
N ASP A 94 13.89 13.41 -3.82
CA ASP A 94 15.21 13.10 -3.26
C ASP A 94 16.19 14.24 -3.54
N GLY A 95 16.28 14.69 -4.79
CA GLY A 95 17.14 15.79 -5.19
C GLY A 95 16.82 17.12 -4.51
N LEU A 96 15.53 17.36 -4.19
CA LEU A 96 15.08 18.59 -3.54
C LEU A 96 15.15 18.58 -2.02
N GLU A 97 15.60 17.50 -1.39
CA GLU A 97 15.67 17.40 0.09
C GLU A 97 16.49 18.54 0.72
N GLY A 98 17.53 18.99 0.05
CA GLY A 98 18.38 20.12 0.50
C GLY A 98 17.73 21.50 0.43
N VAL A 99 16.63 21.64 -0.31
CA VAL A 99 15.92 22.91 -0.54
C VAL A 99 14.76 23.08 0.45
N ARG A 100 14.26 21.98 1.01
CA ARG A 100 13.14 22.04 1.96
C ARG A 100 13.47 22.93 3.15
N GLU A 101 12.48 23.72 3.56
CA GLU A 101 12.61 24.47 4.82
C GLU A 101 12.88 23.50 5.97
N ARG A 102 14.00 23.75 6.66
CA ARG A 102 14.40 22.96 7.82
C ARG A 102 13.59 23.37 9.05
N ASP A 103 12.64 22.56 9.40
CA ASP A 103 12.01 22.53 10.72
C ASP A 103 12.65 21.41 11.54
N ALA A 104 13.45 21.79 12.54
CA ALA A 104 14.16 20.83 13.38
C ALA A 104 13.24 19.79 14.04
N ALA A 105 12.01 20.17 14.37
CA ALA A 105 11.04 19.24 14.96
C ALA A 105 10.53 18.25 13.90
N ARG A 106 10.16 18.75 12.71
CA ARG A 106 9.71 17.92 11.57
C ARG A 106 10.82 16.97 11.12
N ASP A 107 12.06 17.45 11.02
CA ASP A 107 13.22 16.63 10.62
C ASP A 107 13.53 15.56 11.66
N ALA A 108 13.46 15.90 12.95
CA ALA A 108 13.63 14.92 14.03
C ALA A 108 12.53 13.83 13.99
N TRP A 109 11.27 14.21 13.71
CA TRP A 109 10.16 13.27 13.57
C TRP A 109 10.31 12.39 12.33
N ARG A 110 10.71 12.94 11.19
CA ARG A 110 11.00 12.16 9.99
C ARG A 110 12.11 11.16 10.28
N PHE A 111 13.22 11.62 10.85
CA PHE A 111 14.35 10.75 11.22
C PHE A 111 13.90 9.64 12.18
N LEU A 112 13.23 10.00 13.27
CA LEU A 112 12.77 9.02 14.26
C LEU A 112 11.77 8.02 13.66
N GLY A 113 10.79 8.50 12.90
CA GLY A 113 9.76 7.67 12.31
C GLY A 113 10.31 6.73 11.23
N PHE A 114 11.02 7.30 10.24
CA PHE A 114 11.46 6.55 9.07
C PHE A 114 12.74 5.76 9.29
N ARG A 115 13.78 6.37 9.87
CA ARG A 115 15.08 5.71 9.99
C ARG A 115 15.27 4.91 11.29
N VAL A 116 14.46 5.19 12.32
CA VAL A 116 14.58 4.48 13.62
C VAL A 116 13.40 3.54 13.87
N LEU A 117 12.16 4.02 13.80
CA LEU A 117 11.00 3.20 14.18
C LEU A 117 10.60 2.22 13.08
N LEU A 118 10.41 2.69 11.85
CA LEU A 118 9.85 1.89 10.77
C LEU A 118 10.71 0.67 10.40
N PRO A 119 12.05 0.76 10.28
CA PRO A 119 12.89 -0.40 9.98
C PRO A 119 13.08 -1.34 11.19
N HIS A 120 12.91 -0.83 12.42
CA HIS A 120 13.22 -1.57 13.65
C HIS A 120 11.96 -2.15 14.29
N ARG A 121 11.54 -3.30 13.79
CA ARG A 121 10.34 -4.02 14.26
C ARG A 121 10.21 -4.16 15.78
N PRO A 122 11.27 -4.44 16.60
CA PRO A 122 11.15 -4.49 18.07
C PRO A 122 10.71 -3.16 18.67
N LEU A 123 11.28 -2.04 18.19
CA LEU A 123 10.91 -0.69 18.65
C LEU A 123 9.47 -0.35 18.29
N LEU A 124 9.08 -0.63 17.04
CA LEU A 124 7.72 -0.44 16.58
C LEU A 124 6.72 -1.30 17.38
N GLY A 125 7.10 -2.53 17.70
CA GLY A 125 6.31 -3.43 18.55
C GLY A 125 6.16 -2.94 19.99
N ALA A 126 7.22 -2.36 20.57
CA ALA A 126 7.21 -1.75 21.89
C ALA A 126 6.31 -0.50 21.92
N LEU A 127 6.46 0.39 20.93
CA LEU A 127 5.60 1.56 20.78
C LEU A 127 4.12 1.14 20.67
N ALA A 128 3.82 0.17 19.84
CA ALA A 128 2.45 -0.36 19.70
C ALA A 128 1.91 -0.94 21.02
N ALA A 129 2.76 -1.55 21.87
CA ALA A 129 2.34 -2.06 23.18
C ALA A 129 1.97 -0.92 24.14
N VAL A 130 2.78 0.15 24.16
CA VAL A 130 2.52 1.35 24.97
C VAL A 130 1.25 2.07 24.48
N THR A 131 1.11 2.29 23.17
CA THR A 131 -0.09 2.89 22.59
C THR A 131 -1.34 2.10 22.94
N ARG A 132 -1.29 0.76 22.80
CA ARG A 132 -2.43 -0.09 23.21
C ARG A 132 -2.78 0.03 24.68
N ALA A 133 -1.78 0.08 25.56
CA ALA A 133 -2.01 0.27 26.99
C ALA A 133 -2.71 1.63 27.24
N GLY A 134 -2.24 2.69 26.59
CA GLY A 134 -2.86 4.02 26.64
C GLY A 134 -4.31 4.01 26.13
N GLN A 135 -4.58 3.34 25.01
CA GLN A 135 -5.95 3.19 24.47
C GLN A 135 -6.86 2.45 25.47
N ARG A 136 -6.39 1.34 26.07
CA ARG A 136 -7.16 0.57 27.04
C ARG A 136 -7.46 1.31 28.34
N LEU A 137 -6.56 2.16 28.78
CA LEU A 137 -6.71 2.96 30.01
C LEU A 137 -7.47 4.27 29.76
N GLY A 138 -7.93 4.55 28.53
CA GLY A 138 -8.56 5.80 28.16
C GLY A 138 -7.64 7.04 28.25
N LEU A 139 -6.33 6.80 28.33
CA LEU A 139 -5.33 7.88 28.40
C LEU A 139 -5.21 8.61 27.06
N VAL A 140 -5.41 7.90 25.95
CA VAL A 140 -5.39 8.49 24.61
C VAL A 140 -6.50 9.52 24.48
N ASP A 141 -7.71 9.24 24.95
CA ASP A 141 -8.84 10.16 24.88
C ASP A 141 -8.66 11.37 25.81
N ARG A 142 -8.09 11.12 26.99
CA ARG A 142 -7.88 12.19 28.02
C ARG A 142 -6.72 13.12 27.71
N LEU A 143 -5.63 12.60 27.17
CA LEU A 143 -4.38 13.34 26.96
C LEU A 143 -4.13 13.66 25.48
N GLY A 144 -4.93 13.08 24.55
CA GLY A 144 -4.74 13.21 23.11
C GLY A 144 -4.71 14.67 22.65
N GLY A 145 -5.60 15.51 23.15
CA GLY A 145 -5.62 16.93 22.82
C GLY A 145 -4.39 17.72 23.29
N LEU A 146 -3.70 17.26 24.35
CA LEU A 146 -2.42 17.86 24.78
C LEU A 146 -1.27 17.39 23.89
N VAL A 147 -1.26 16.10 23.55
CA VAL A 147 -0.26 15.48 22.68
C VAL A 147 -0.38 16.01 21.25
N ALA A 148 -1.59 16.25 20.75
CA ALA A 148 -1.88 16.77 19.42
C ALA A 148 -1.30 18.18 19.16
N ARG A 149 -0.84 18.89 20.21
CA ARG A 149 -0.14 20.18 20.06
C ARG A 149 1.29 20.03 19.52
N VAL A 150 1.87 18.83 19.62
CA VAL A 150 3.28 18.59 19.29
C VAL A 150 3.42 17.39 18.35
N LEU A 151 2.43 16.48 18.31
CA LEU A 151 2.41 15.22 17.59
C LEU A 151 1.10 15.06 16.84
N PRO A 152 1.04 14.18 15.81
CA PRO A 152 -0.24 13.76 15.25
C PRO A 152 -1.17 13.29 16.36
N ASP A 153 -2.45 13.61 16.23
CA ASP A 153 -3.43 13.31 17.28
C ASP A 153 -3.50 11.81 17.53
N PRO A 154 -3.15 11.33 18.73
CA PRO A 154 -3.15 9.90 19.02
C PRO A 154 -4.56 9.29 19.02
N ARG A 155 -5.62 10.10 19.01
CA ARG A 155 -7.02 9.66 18.88
C ARG A 155 -7.33 9.18 17.47
N ASP A 156 -6.60 9.68 16.46
CA ASP A 156 -6.72 9.24 15.06
C ASP A 156 -6.02 7.91 14.81
N LEU A 157 -5.17 7.47 15.73
CA LEU A 157 -4.51 6.18 15.60
C LEU A 157 -5.53 5.03 15.65
N PRO A 158 -5.37 4.03 14.77
CA PRO A 158 -6.23 2.86 14.79
C PRO A 158 -6.09 2.09 16.12
N PRO A 159 -7.10 1.32 16.52
CA PRO A 159 -6.99 0.42 17.66
C PRO A 159 -5.83 -0.58 17.45
N VAL A 160 -4.83 -0.52 18.32
CA VAL A 160 -3.67 -1.41 18.21
C VAL A 160 -4.07 -2.85 18.57
N PRO A 161 -3.80 -3.85 17.70
CA PRO A 161 -4.18 -5.24 17.93
C PRO A 161 -3.58 -5.85 19.20
N ALA A 162 -4.16 -6.95 19.68
CA ALA A 162 -3.64 -7.67 20.85
C ALA A 162 -2.23 -8.23 20.58
N ALA A 163 -1.45 -8.47 21.65
CA ALA A 163 -0.10 -9.01 21.52
C ALA A 163 -0.08 -10.36 20.75
N ARG A 164 -1.11 -11.20 20.94
CA ARG A 164 -1.27 -12.44 20.18
C ARG A 164 -1.36 -12.20 18.67
N ASP A 165 -1.98 -11.09 18.24
CA ASP A 165 -2.19 -10.73 16.84
C ASP A 165 -0.97 -10.05 16.22
N ARG A 166 0.00 -9.65 17.03
CA ARG A 166 1.29 -9.06 16.64
C ARG A 166 2.45 -10.04 16.66
N ARG A 167 2.18 -11.35 16.90
CA ARG A 167 3.20 -12.40 16.87
C ARG A 167 3.73 -12.58 15.44
N ARG A 168 5.01 -12.87 15.32
CA ARG A 168 5.62 -13.26 14.05
C ARG A 168 5.00 -14.55 13.51
N LEU A 169 4.93 -14.64 12.19
CA LEU A 169 4.62 -15.90 11.52
C LEU A 169 5.63 -17.00 11.90
N PRO A 170 5.28 -18.29 11.87
CA PRO A 170 6.25 -19.38 11.86
C PRO A 170 7.27 -19.18 10.73
N ARG A 171 8.52 -19.65 10.92
CA ARG A 171 9.52 -19.58 9.83
C ARG A 171 9.09 -20.35 8.61
N ARG A 172 8.39 -21.45 8.83
CA ARG A 172 7.82 -22.31 7.80
C ARG A 172 6.46 -22.80 8.25
N THR A 173 5.48 -22.66 7.37
CA THR A 173 4.15 -23.24 7.53
C THR A 173 4.00 -24.28 6.42
N PRO A 174 3.90 -25.58 6.76
CA PRO A 174 3.75 -26.64 5.76
C PRO A 174 2.38 -26.55 5.09
N ALA A 175 2.32 -27.01 3.86
CA ALA A 175 1.08 -27.28 3.16
C ALA A 175 0.15 -28.18 4.01
N ARG A 176 -1.15 -27.93 3.94
CA ARG A 176 -2.17 -28.74 4.63
C ARG A 176 -2.86 -29.75 3.68
N ALA A 177 -2.72 -29.56 2.39
CA ALA A 177 -3.14 -30.50 1.36
C ALA A 177 -1.92 -31.23 0.77
N ASP A 178 -2.13 -32.45 0.27
CA ASP A 178 -1.06 -33.31 -0.27
C ASP A 178 -0.43 -32.73 -1.55
N ALA A 179 -1.19 -31.93 -2.29
CA ALA A 179 -0.71 -31.24 -3.47
C ALA A 179 -1.27 -29.80 -3.53
N PRO A 180 -0.54 -28.85 -4.14
CA PRO A 180 -1.07 -27.51 -4.35
C PRO A 180 -2.26 -27.52 -5.31
N ALA A 181 -3.18 -26.58 -5.13
CA ALA A 181 -4.23 -26.32 -6.10
C ALA A 181 -3.63 -26.02 -7.48
N ALA A 182 -4.37 -26.38 -8.53
CA ALA A 182 -3.89 -26.25 -9.90
C ALA A 182 -3.39 -24.83 -10.20
N GLY A 183 -2.20 -24.72 -10.76
CA GLY A 183 -1.58 -23.43 -11.09
C GLY A 183 -0.83 -22.75 -9.93
N LEU A 184 -0.87 -23.29 -8.69
CA LEU A 184 -0.09 -22.76 -7.59
C LEU A 184 1.28 -23.43 -7.50
N PRO A 185 2.34 -22.69 -7.11
CA PRO A 185 3.65 -23.26 -6.83
C PRO A 185 3.61 -24.10 -5.54
N PRO A 186 4.50 -25.09 -5.39
CA PRO A 186 4.55 -25.91 -4.16
C PRO A 186 5.02 -25.09 -2.94
N ARG A 187 5.71 -23.97 -3.15
CA ARG A 187 6.32 -23.16 -2.11
C ARG A 187 6.36 -21.67 -2.51
N VAL A 188 6.19 -20.80 -1.54
CA VAL A 188 6.37 -19.35 -1.67
C VAL A 188 7.14 -18.78 -0.48
N LEU A 189 7.83 -17.66 -0.68
CA LEU A 189 8.36 -16.80 0.39
C LEU A 189 7.35 -15.69 0.66
N VAL A 190 6.92 -15.49 1.91
CA VAL A 190 6.02 -14.39 2.24
C VAL A 190 6.78 -13.19 2.79
N LEU A 191 6.50 -11.99 2.24
CA LEU A 191 6.97 -10.75 2.80
C LEU A 191 6.04 -10.28 3.92
N GLU A 192 6.48 -10.36 5.18
CA GLU A 192 5.69 -9.85 6.31
C GLU A 192 5.57 -8.31 6.32
N GLY A 193 6.54 -7.57 5.74
CA GLY A 193 6.59 -6.12 5.74
C GLY A 193 6.98 -5.49 7.08
N CYS A 194 6.89 -4.15 7.17
CA CYS A 194 7.25 -3.38 8.39
C CYS A 194 6.05 -3.15 9.31
N LEU A 195 4.98 -2.53 8.82
CA LEU A 195 3.77 -2.18 9.58
C LEU A 195 2.79 -3.36 9.72
N MET A 196 2.72 -4.23 8.70
CA MET A 196 1.79 -5.35 8.66
C MET A 196 1.85 -6.25 9.89
N PRO A 197 3.03 -6.67 10.39
CA PRO A 197 3.09 -7.51 11.59
C PRO A 197 2.59 -6.82 12.85
N VAL A 198 2.61 -5.49 12.90
CA VAL A 198 2.26 -4.71 14.08
C VAL A 198 0.78 -4.33 14.10
N LEU A 199 0.24 -3.92 12.96
CA LEU A 199 -1.15 -3.44 12.85
C LEU A 199 -2.07 -4.49 12.20
N PHE A 200 -1.55 -5.29 11.28
CA PHE A 200 -2.29 -6.22 10.45
C PHE A 200 -1.76 -7.66 10.51
N GLY A 201 -1.18 -8.08 11.63
CA GLY A 201 -0.65 -9.43 11.79
C GLY A 201 -1.69 -10.54 11.54
N ARG A 202 -2.99 -10.23 11.72
CA ARG A 202 -4.09 -11.11 11.33
C ARG A 202 -4.17 -11.33 9.81
N VAL A 203 -3.90 -10.29 9.00
CA VAL A 203 -3.88 -10.37 7.53
C VAL A 203 -2.74 -11.28 7.07
N ASN A 204 -1.54 -11.10 7.63
CA ASN A 204 -0.40 -11.98 7.32
C ASN A 204 -0.69 -13.44 7.68
N ARG A 205 -1.33 -13.71 8.83
CA ARG A 205 -1.75 -15.08 9.19
C ARG A 205 -2.80 -15.62 8.24
N ALA A 206 -3.82 -14.83 7.92
CA ALA A 206 -4.86 -15.20 6.97
C ALA A 206 -4.26 -15.56 5.60
N THR A 207 -3.29 -14.79 5.12
CA THR A 207 -2.56 -15.08 3.88
C THR A 207 -1.87 -16.44 3.95
N VAL A 208 -1.10 -16.68 5.03
CA VAL A 208 -0.36 -17.94 5.22
C VAL A 208 -1.31 -19.12 5.38
N ASP A 209 -2.38 -18.95 6.16
CA ASP A 209 -3.39 -20.00 6.39
C ASP A 209 -4.12 -20.35 5.09
N ALA A 210 -4.51 -19.36 4.28
CA ALA A 210 -5.13 -19.59 2.98
C ALA A 210 -4.19 -20.35 2.05
N MET A 211 -2.95 -19.91 1.89
CA MET A 211 -1.96 -20.58 1.04
C MET A 211 -1.69 -22.03 1.50
N ALA A 212 -1.51 -22.25 2.81
CA ALA A 212 -1.30 -23.58 3.35
C ALA A 212 -2.51 -24.50 3.12
N THR A 213 -3.73 -23.97 3.24
CA THR A 213 -4.97 -24.74 2.96
C THR A 213 -5.07 -25.09 1.47
N LEU A 214 -4.60 -24.21 0.59
CA LEU A 214 -4.51 -24.47 -0.86
C LEU A 214 -3.32 -25.33 -1.26
N GLY A 215 -2.61 -25.95 -0.31
CA GLY A 215 -1.53 -26.90 -0.56
C GLY A 215 -0.15 -26.29 -0.81
N VAL A 216 0.03 -25.01 -0.50
CA VAL A 216 1.30 -24.29 -0.70
C VAL A 216 2.07 -24.20 0.61
N THR A 217 3.33 -24.62 0.63
CA THR A 217 4.24 -24.37 1.77
C THR A 217 4.66 -22.90 1.77
N VAL A 218 4.56 -22.25 2.91
CA VAL A 218 4.91 -20.82 3.07
C VAL A 218 6.12 -20.67 3.98
N ASP A 219 7.20 -20.13 3.45
CA ASP A 219 8.38 -19.74 4.21
C ASP A 219 8.31 -18.23 4.54
N SER A 220 8.65 -17.87 5.78
CA SER A 220 8.70 -16.50 6.28
C SER A 220 10.11 -16.16 6.75
N PRO A 221 10.98 -15.62 5.88
CA PRO A 221 12.36 -15.31 6.21
C PRO A 221 12.46 -14.26 7.31
N ARG A 222 13.21 -14.55 8.38
CA ARG A 222 13.29 -13.69 9.57
C ARG A 222 13.97 -12.34 9.31
N ALA A 223 14.85 -12.29 8.34
CA ALA A 223 15.58 -11.08 7.95
C ALA A 223 14.77 -10.20 6.99
N ALA A 224 13.70 -10.73 6.37
CA ALA A 224 12.85 -9.95 5.47
C ALA A 224 12.14 -8.83 6.27
N GLY A 225 12.47 -7.60 5.95
CA GLY A 225 12.05 -6.39 6.66
C GLY A 225 11.15 -5.47 5.82
N CYS A 226 11.48 -4.19 5.84
CA CYS A 226 10.77 -3.14 5.09
C CYS A 226 11.15 -3.20 3.61
N CYS A 227 10.17 -3.00 2.71
CA CYS A 227 10.40 -2.92 1.26
C CYS A 227 11.06 -1.59 0.81
N GLY A 228 11.05 -0.55 1.64
CA GLY A 228 11.58 0.77 1.29
C GLY A 228 10.57 1.75 0.67
N ALA A 229 9.38 1.31 0.28
CA ALA A 229 8.41 2.14 -0.44
C ALA A 229 8.14 3.50 0.21
N LEU A 230 7.91 3.54 1.53
CA LEU A 230 7.64 4.80 2.23
C LEU A 230 8.84 5.76 2.19
N HIS A 231 10.06 5.24 2.15
CA HIS A 231 11.28 6.05 2.03
C HIS A 231 11.39 6.65 0.63
N ALA A 232 11.27 5.82 -0.42
CA ALA A 232 11.31 6.26 -1.81
C ALA A 232 10.21 7.32 -2.09
N HIS A 233 8.98 7.05 -1.71
CA HIS A 233 7.86 7.96 -1.92
C HIS A 233 8.05 9.35 -1.27
N ASN A 234 8.88 9.42 -0.21
CA ASN A 234 9.18 10.66 0.50
C ASN A 234 10.55 11.26 0.17
N GLY A 235 11.22 10.79 -0.90
CA GLY A 235 12.51 11.31 -1.36
C GLY A 235 13.67 10.93 -0.43
N ASP A 236 13.68 9.73 0.13
CA ASP A 236 14.81 9.15 0.87
C ASP A 236 15.28 7.89 0.13
N LEU A 237 15.79 8.10 -1.10
CA LEU A 237 16.21 7.01 -1.99
C LEU A 237 17.43 6.26 -1.43
N ASP A 238 18.32 6.90 -0.69
CA ASP A 238 19.48 6.25 -0.08
C ASP A 238 19.04 5.20 0.94
N GLU A 239 18.08 5.53 1.80
CA GLU A 239 17.55 4.56 2.76
C GLU A 239 16.72 3.50 2.05
N ALA A 240 15.95 3.85 1.00
CA ALA A 240 15.22 2.89 0.18
C ALA A 240 16.19 1.86 -0.45
N ARG A 241 17.30 2.30 -1.04
CA ARG A 241 18.37 1.44 -1.60
C ARG A 241 18.97 0.52 -0.53
N ARG A 242 19.30 1.09 0.64
CA ARG A 242 19.84 0.30 1.76
C ARG A 242 18.87 -0.81 2.21
N LEU A 243 17.59 -0.51 2.30
CA LEU A 243 16.55 -1.47 2.66
C LEU A 243 16.34 -2.51 1.56
N ALA A 244 16.39 -2.09 0.29
CA ALA A 244 16.28 -2.99 -0.86
C ALA A 244 17.42 -4.02 -0.88
N LEU A 245 18.67 -3.58 -0.69
CA LEU A 245 19.84 -4.48 -0.61
C LEU A 245 19.68 -5.51 0.51
N ALA A 246 19.30 -5.06 1.72
CA ALA A 246 19.11 -5.95 2.85
C ALA A 246 17.95 -6.94 2.61
N LEU A 247 16.91 -6.53 1.90
CA LEU A 247 15.77 -7.39 1.60
C LEU A 247 16.08 -8.36 0.45
N MET A 248 16.88 -7.96 -0.55
CA MET A 248 17.41 -8.87 -1.57
C MET A 248 18.19 -10.01 -0.92
N ASP A 249 19.12 -9.70 0.02
CA ASP A 249 19.88 -10.71 0.76
C ASP A 249 18.96 -11.65 1.56
N ALA A 250 17.91 -11.09 2.18
CA ALA A 250 16.97 -11.85 2.99
C ALA A 250 16.02 -12.76 2.20
N LEU A 251 15.76 -12.44 0.94
CA LEU A 251 14.87 -13.18 0.03
C LEU A 251 15.62 -13.97 -1.03
N GLU A 252 16.95 -14.05 -0.91
CA GLU A 252 17.76 -14.96 -1.73
C GLU A 252 17.31 -16.40 -1.50
N ASP A 253 17.07 -17.12 -2.58
CA ASP A 253 16.50 -18.47 -2.54
C ASP A 253 17.03 -19.30 -3.72
N PRO A 254 17.64 -20.46 -3.46
CA PRO A 254 18.28 -21.28 -4.49
C PRO A 254 17.29 -21.87 -5.50
N ASP A 255 16.03 -21.97 -5.15
CA ASP A 255 14.98 -22.52 -6.01
C ASP A 255 14.12 -21.42 -6.67
N ASP A 256 14.51 -20.16 -6.53
CA ASP A 256 13.78 -18.98 -7.07
C ASP A 256 12.29 -18.94 -6.72
N ALA A 257 11.92 -19.41 -5.52
CA ALA A 257 10.55 -19.43 -5.09
C ALA A 257 9.90 -18.03 -5.20
N PRO A 258 8.63 -17.95 -5.65
CA PRO A 258 7.92 -16.67 -5.73
C PRO A 258 7.87 -15.94 -4.38
N VAL A 259 8.00 -14.62 -4.42
CA VAL A 259 7.88 -13.75 -3.26
C VAL A 259 6.46 -13.22 -3.20
N LEU A 260 5.66 -13.80 -2.31
CA LEU A 260 4.27 -13.47 -2.12
C LEU A 260 4.12 -12.19 -1.29
N VAL A 261 3.37 -11.24 -1.82
CA VAL A 261 3.07 -9.97 -1.17
C VAL A 261 1.56 -9.80 -1.05
N ASN A 262 1.09 -9.36 0.13
CA ASN A 262 -0.31 -9.06 0.42
C ASN A 262 -0.54 -7.57 0.74
N SER A 263 0.34 -6.71 0.24
CA SER A 263 0.29 -5.26 0.41
C SER A 263 0.59 -4.59 -0.91
N ALA A 264 -0.41 -4.00 -1.53
CA ALA A 264 -0.33 -3.42 -2.87
C ALA A 264 0.83 -2.43 -3.03
N GLY A 265 1.04 -1.56 -2.01
CA GLY A 265 2.14 -0.58 -2.04
C GLY A 265 3.51 -1.23 -1.99
N CYS A 266 3.68 -2.29 -1.18
CA CYS A 266 4.93 -3.05 -1.18
C CYS A 266 5.14 -3.78 -2.50
N GLY A 267 4.10 -4.43 -3.04
CA GLY A 267 4.18 -5.18 -4.30
C GLY A 267 4.58 -4.29 -5.47
N ALA A 268 3.93 -3.15 -5.64
CA ALA A 268 4.25 -2.20 -6.70
C ALA A 268 5.71 -1.72 -6.60
N HIS A 269 6.13 -1.30 -5.40
CA HIS A 269 7.49 -0.81 -5.21
C HIS A 269 8.56 -1.88 -5.46
N LEU A 270 8.32 -3.12 -5.01
CA LEU A 270 9.24 -4.24 -5.26
C LEU A 270 9.37 -4.58 -6.75
N LYS A 271 8.28 -4.49 -7.51
CA LYS A 271 8.29 -4.71 -8.97
C LYS A 271 9.05 -3.61 -9.71
N ASP A 272 9.12 -2.40 -9.13
CA ASP A 272 9.81 -1.22 -9.68
C ASP A 272 11.23 -1.02 -9.11
N TRP A 273 11.80 -1.98 -8.39
CA TRP A 273 13.11 -1.81 -7.72
C TRP A 273 14.28 -1.51 -8.65
N THR A 274 14.18 -1.82 -9.94
CA THR A 274 15.18 -1.40 -10.93
C THR A 274 15.33 0.12 -11.00
N GLU A 275 14.27 0.88 -10.70
CA GLU A 275 14.28 2.35 -10.65
C GLU A 275 15.14 2.92 -9.51
N LEU A 276 15.49 2.12 -8.50
CA LEU A 276 16.35 2.55 -7.38
C LEU A 276 17.83 2.55 -7.73
N PHE A 277 18.25 1.82 -8.76
CA PHE A 277 19.64 1.57 -9.07
C PHE A 277 19.97 1.96 -10.51
N ASP A 278 21.13 2.59 -10.73
CA ASP A 278 21.64 2.83 -12.08
C ASP A 278 21.84 1.48 -12.81
N GLU A 279 21.60 1.43 -14.12
CA GLU A 279 21.76 0.20 -14.92
C GLU A 279 23.16 -0.42 -14.83
N ARG A 280 24.18 0.41 -14.50
CA ARG A 280 25.58 -0.01 -14.32
C ARG A 280 25.88 -0.52 -12.90
N ASP A 281 24.96 -0.29 -11.96
CA ASP A 281 25.10 -0.80 -10.60
C ASP A 281 24.87 -2.33 -10.60
N PRO A 282 25.76 -3.13 -10.03
CA PRO A 282 25.52 -4.57 -9.87
C PRO A 282 24.23 -4.93 -9.14
N ALA A 283 23.72 -4.04 -8.29
CA ALA A 283 22.47 -4.22 -7.60
C ALA A 283 21.25 -4.15 -8.53
N HIS A 284 21.33 -3.47 -9.69
CA HIS A 284 20.25 -3.38 -10.67
C HIS A 284 19.84 -4.77 -11.19
N ALA A 285 20.80 -5.60 -11.56
CA ALA A 285 20.51 -6.96 -12.03
C ALA A 285 19.88 -7.83 -10.94
N ARG A 286 20.33 -7.69 -9.68
CA ARG A 286 19.73 -8.39 -8.52
C ARG A 286 18.31 -7.90 -8.26
N ALA A 287 18.08 -6.59 -8.35
CA ALA A 287 16.76 -5.99 -8.21
C ALA A 287 15.79 -6.50 -9.28
N ALA A 288 16.23 -6.56 -10.54
CA ALA A 288 15.44 -7.11 -11.64
C ALA A 288 15.10 -8.60 -11.42
N ALA A 289 16.08 -9.41 -11.00
CA ALA A 289 15.86 -10.83 -10.71
C ALA A 289 14.85 -11.05 -9.59
N LEU A 290 14.91 -10.26 -8.51
CA LEU A 290 13.94 -10.34 -7.43
C LEU A 290 12.56 -9.81 -7.84
N ALA A 291 12.51 -8.69 -8.54
CA ALA A 291 11.24 -8.11 -9.04
C ALA A 291 10.45 -9.10 -9.89
N ALA A 292 11.13 -9.88 -10.71
CA ALA A 292 10.51 -10.94 -11.53
C ALA A 292 9.89 -12.08 -10.71
N ARG A 293 10.29 -12.27 -9.45
CA ARG A 293 9.75 -13.27 -8.53
C ARG A 293 8.63 -12.73 -7.64
N VAL A 294 8.44 -11.40 -7.60
CA VAL A 294 7.40 -10.77 -6.78
C VAL A 294 6.04 -11.01 -7.40
N VAL A 295 5.14 -11.53 -6.61
CA VAL A 295 3.75 -11.79 -7.01
C VAL A 295 2.79 -11.29 -5.94
N ASP A 296 1.75 -10.56 -6.36
CA ASP A 296 0.65 -10.19 -5.47
C ASP A 296 -0.22 -11.40 -5.14
N LEU A 297 -0.83 -11.41 -3.94
CA LEU A 297 -1.73 -12.47 -3.52
C LEU A 297 -2.84 -12.71 -4.54
N THR A 298 -3.39 -11.64 -5.10
CA THR A 298 -4.50 -11.72 -6.07
C THR A 298 -4.03 -12.22 -7.43
N GLU A 299 -2.85 -11.77 -7.87
CA GLU A 299 -2.19 -12.22 -9.09
C GLU A 299 -1.92 -13.73 -9.08
N LEU A 300 -1.44 -14.25 -7.94
CA LEU A 300 -1.16 -15.67 -7.77
C LEU A 300 -2.43 -16.51 -7.71
N LEU A 301 -3.46 -16.03 -7.02
CA LEU A 301 -4.64 -16.82 -6.73
C LEU A 301 -5.71 -16.77 -7.82
N ALA A 302 -5.85 -15.68 -8.57
CA ALA A 302 -6.92 -15.54 -9.56
C ALA A 302 -6.96 -16.69 -10.60
N PRO A 303 -5.85 -17.06 -11.25
CA PRO A 303 -5.87 -18.17 -12.18
C PRO A 303 -6.15 -19.52 -11.50
N ALA A 304 -5.68 -19.72 -10.28
CA ALA A 304 -5.88 -20.97 -9.53
C ALA A 304 -7.35 -21.14 -9.05
N LEU A 305 -8.05 -20.03 -8.84
CA LEU A 305 -9.44 -20.02 -8.37
C LEU A 305 -10.47 -19.78 -9.50
N ALA A 306 -10.02 -19.67 -10.75
CA ALA A 306 -10.92 -19.43 -11.89
C ALA A 306 -12.01 -20.50 -12.07
N ALA A 307 -11.74 -21.73 -11.66
CA ALA A 307 -12.72 -22.83 -11.65
C ALA A 307 -13.49 -22.97 -10.31
N GLY A 308 -13.34 -22.01 -9.40
CA GLY A 308 -13.85 -22.05 -8.03
C GLY A 308 -12.81 -22.59 -7.03
N LEU A 309 -13.21 -22.67 -5.77
CA LEU A 309 -12.36 -23.22 -4.73
C LEU A 309 -12.14 -24.72 -4.95
N PRO A 310 -10.90 -25.26 -4.70
CA PRO A 310 -10.63 -26.68 -4.86
C PRO A 310 -11.55 -27.55 -4.00
N ALA A 311 -11.94 -28.71 -4.52
CA ALA A 311 -12.68 -29.71 -3.77
C ALA A 311 -11.88 -30.13 -2.51
N GLY A 312 -12.51 -30.15 -1.34
CA GLY A 312 -11.84 -30.43 -0.06
C GLY A 312 -11.25 -29.20 0.64
N ALA A 313 -10.94 -28.09 -0.08
CA ALA A 313 -10.74 -26.80 0.55
C ALA A 313 -12.08 -26.18 1.00
N ALA A 314 -13.17 -26.73 0.46
CA ALA A 314 -14.54 -26.33 0.66
C ALA A 314 -15.36 -27.35 1.49
N ASP A 315 -14.76 -28.09 2.44
CA ASP A 315 -15.51 -28.50 3.64
C ASP A 315 -15.92 -27.24 4.41
N SER A 316 -16.24 -26.26 3.61
CA SER A 316 -16.54 -24.89 3.91
C SER A 316 -17.84 -24.83 4.66
N PRO A 317 -17.91 -24.03 5.73
CA PRO A 317 -19.14 -23.82 6.44
C PRO A 317 -20.25 -23.41 5.47
N ASP A 318 -21.50 -23.76 5.85
CA ASP A 318 -22.75 -23.26 5.31
C ASP A 318 -22.57 -21.82 4.78
N PRO A 319 -23.10 -21.46 3.61
CA PRO A 319 -23.07 -20.09 3.07
C PRO A 319 -23.38 -19.01 4.11
N GLY A 320 -24.34 -19.25 4.99
CA GLY A 320 -24.65 -18.39 6.14
C GLY A 320 -23.53 -18.25 7.15
N ALA A 321 -22.61 -19.21 7.23
CA ALA A 321 -21.48 -19.14 8.17
C ALA A 321 -20.40 -18.13 7.74
N LEU A 322 -20.19 -17.92 6.42
CA LEU A 322 -19.29 -16.85 5.95
C LEU A 322 -19.86 -15.48 6.29
N ALA A 323 -21.13 -15.23 6.01
CA ALA A 323 -21.79 -13.99 6.37
C ALA A 323 -21.67 -13.74 7.89
N ALA A 324 -22.02 -14.71 8.72
CA ALA A 324 -21.91 -14.61 10.17
C ALA A 324 -20.46 -14.37 10.65
N ALA A 325 -19.46 -15.05 10.06
CA ALA A 325 -18.04 -14.86 10.40
C ALA A 325 -17.54 -13.46 10.00
N LEU A 326 -18.06 -12.91 8.93
CA LEU A 326 -17.84 -11.52 8.52
C LEU A 326 -18.70 -10.55 9.37
N GLY A 327 -19.66 -11.08 10.15
CA GLY A 327 -20.64 -10.34 10.94
C GLY A 327 -21.66 -9.60 10.05
N LEU A 328 -22.05 -10.24 8.98
CA LEU A 328 -23.04 -9.81 8.01
C LEU A 328 -24.28 -10.70 8.11
N GLU A 329 -25.35 -10.22 7.50
CA GLU A 329 -26.57 -11.00 7.30
C GLU A 329 -26.64 -11.53 5.85
N PRO A 330 -27.35 -12.64 5.59
CA PRO A 330 -27.63 -13.07 4.23
C PRO A 330 -28.29 -11.95 3.40
N GLY A 331 -27.80 -11.71 2.18
CA GLY A 331 -28.26 -10.63 1.31
C GLY A 331 -27.50 -9.31 1.49
N ASP A 332 -26.63 -9.19 2.47
CA ASP A 332 -25.81 -7.99 2.63
C ASP A 332 -24.86 -7.78 1.44
N ARG A 333 -24.60 -6.49 1.13
CA ARG A 333 -23.73 -6.09 0.02
C ARG A 333 -22.28 -5.96 0.45
N VAL A 334 -21.41 -6.40 -0.44
CA VAL A 334 -19.95 -6.32 -0.32
C VAL A 334 -19.40 -5.48 -1.46
N THR A 335 -18.53 -4.53 -1.18
CA THR A 335 -17.87 -3.75 -2.22
C THR A 335 -16.35 -3.91 -2.19
N TRP A 336 -15.72 -3.67 -3.34
CA TRP A 336 -14.26 -3.71 -3.51
C TRP A 336 -13.71 -2.30 -3.70
N ASP A 337 -12.63 -1.96 -2.97
CA ASP A 337 -11.80 -0.79 -3.20
C ASP A 337 -10.52 -1.21 -3.90
N ASP A 338 -10.23 -0.63 -5.04
CA ASP A 338 -8.98 -0.87 -5.79
C ASP A 338 -7.84 -0.06 -5.18
N PRO A 339 -6.91 -0.66 -4.43
CA PRO A 339 -5.72 0.06 -4.00
C PRO A 339 -4.96 0.60 -5.21
N CYS A 340 -4.68 1.90 -5.22
CA CYS A 340 -4.07 2.55 -6.38
C CYS A 340 -2.76 1.86 -6.84
N HIS A 341 -1.93 1.38 -5.92
CA HIS A 341 -0.72 0.63 -6.25
C HIS A 341 -0.98 -0.81 -6.73
N LEU A 342 -2.18 -1.35 -6.52
CA LEU A 342 -2.59 -2.61 -7.13
C LEU A 342 -3.04 -2.40 -8.57
N CYS A 343 -4.01 -1.49 -8.78
CA CYS A 343 -4.61 -1.28 -10.08
C CYS A 343 -3.73 -0.44 -11.03
N HIS A 344 -3.05 0.60 -10.53
CA HIS A 344 -2.22 1.49 -11.36
C HIS A 344 -0.73 1.12 -11.33
N GLY A 345 -0.21 0.69 -10.17
CA GLY A 345 1.19 0.31 -10.03
C GLY A 345 1.49 -1.09 -10.58
N GLN A 346 0.59 -2.05 -10.35
CA GLN A 346 0.80 -3.45 -10.78
C GLN A 346 -0.10 -3.88 -11.94
N GLY A 347 -1.06 -3.07 -12.37
CA GLY A 347 -1.98 -3.38 -13.45
C GLY A 347 -3.07 -4.42 -13.11
N LEU A 348 -3.20 -4.80 -11.85
CA LEU A 348 -4.12 -5.84 -11.38
C LEU A 348 -5.51 -5.25 -11.09
N ARG A 349 -6.51 -5.60 -11.88
CA ARG A 349 -7.89 -5.11 -11.80
C ARG A 349 -8.92 -6.23 -11.75
N ALA A 350 -8.79 -7.19 -12.64
CA ALA A 350 -9.69 -8.34 -12.72
C ALA A 350 -9.37 -9.38 -11.65
N GLU A 351 -8.10 -9.57 -11.34
CA GLU A 351 -7.58 -10.59 -10.44
C GLU A 351 -8.16 -10.46 -9.01
N PRO A 352 -8.14 -9.26 -8.38
CA PRO A 352 -8.72 -9.10 -7.06
C PRO A 352 -10.21 -9.43 -7.01
N ARG A 353 -10.95 -9.04 -8.06
CA ARG A 353 -12.38 -9.33 -8.17
C ARG A 353 -12.64 -10.81 -8.34
N ALA A 354 -11.85 -11.51 -9.17
CA ALA A 354 -11.96 -12.94 -9.34
C ALA A 354 -11.74 -13.71 -8.02
N VAL A 355 -10.72 -13.29 -7.24
CA VAL A 355 -10.45 -13.89 -5.92
C VAL A 355 -11.58 -13.58 -4.93
N LEU A 356 -12.08 -12.34 -4.91
CA LEU A 356 -13.21 -11.98 -4.06
C LEU A 356 -14.47 -12.74 -4.44
N ASP A 357 -14.82 -12.83 -5.73
CA ASP A 357 -15.97 -13.57 -6.22
C ASP A 357 -15.87 -15.06 -5.85
N ALA A 358 -14.70 -15.68 -6.00
CA ALA A 358 -14.46 -17.06 -5.56
C ALA A 358 -14.61 -17.22 -4.03
N ALA A 359 -14.20 -16.24 -3.25
CA ALA A 359 -14.37 -16.25 -1.79
C ALA A 359 -15.84 -16.07 -1.38
N LEU A 360 -16.62 -15.29 -2.11
CA LEU A 360 -18.04 -15.05 -1.84
C LEU A 360 -18.97 -16.11 -2.47
N ALA A 361 -18.46 -16.93 -3.39
CA ALA A 361 -19.25 -17.92 -4.12
C ALA A 361 -20.00 -18.89 -3.18
N GLY A 362 -21.32 -19.06 -3.43
CA GLY A 362 -22.19 -19.88 -2.59
C GLY A 362 -22.56 -19.29 -1.23
N GLY A 363 -22.14 -18.06 -0.94
CA GLY A 363 -22.63 -17.26 0.17
C GLY A 363 -23.76 -16.35 -0.29
N ASP A 364 -24.74 -16.10 0.57
CA ASP A 364 -25.84 -15.16 0.28
C ASP A 364 -25.35 -13.69 0.40
N LEU A 365 -24.22 -13.35 -0.25
CA LEU A 365 -23.66 -12.01 -0.25
C LEU A 365 -23.56 -11.48 -1.68
N GLU A 366 -23.97 -10.23 -1.89
CA GLU A 366 -23.98 -9.58 -3.19
C GLU A 366 -22.76 -8.66 -3.35
N ARG A 367 -21.88 -8.91 -4.35
CA ARG A 367 -20.82 -7.96 -4.67
C ARG A 367 -21.37 -6.82 -5.53
N VAL A 368 -21.16 -5.59 -5.08
CA VAL A 368 -21.49 -4.36 -5.79
C VAL A 368 -20.24 -3.54 -6.06
N GLU A 369 -20.18 -2.85 -7.19
CA GLU A 369 -19.01 -2.02 -7.54
C GLU A 369 -19.10 -0.63 -6.89
N LEU A 370 -17.96 -0.12 -6.48
CA LEU A 370 -17.78 1.27 -6.08
C LEU A 370 -17.65 2.13 -7.35
N HIS A 371 -18.34 3.26 -7.44
CA HIS A 371 -18.41 4.07 -8.67
C HIS A 371 -17.03 4.45 -9.22
N ASP A 372 -16.12 4.92 -8.39
CA ASP A 372 -14.72 5.24 -8.74
C ASP A 372 -13.79 4.40 -7.87
N SER A 373 -13.89 3.05 -8.00
CA SER A 373 -13.12 2.10 -7.19
C SER A 373 -11.61 2.36 -7.29
N GLU A 374 -11.12 2.72 -8.48
CA GLU A 374 -9.71 2.99 -8.76
C GLU A 374 -9.21 4.36 -8.23
N GLY A 375 -10.11 5.20 -7.71
CA GLY A 375 -9.74 6.49 -7.11
C GLY A 375 -8.94 6.31 -5.82
N CYS A 376 -7.94 7.16 -5.60
CA CYS A 376 -7.14 7.12 -4.38
C CYS A 376 -8.00 7.34 -3.12
N CYS A 377 -7.73 6.57 -2.07
CA CYS A 377 -8.40 6.71 -0.77
C CYS A 377 -7.87 7.88 0.09
N GLY A 378 -6.82 8.58 -0.36
CA GLY A 378 -6.21 9.68 0.39
C GLY A 378 -5.11 9.29 1.38
N SER A 379 -4.88 8.00 1.66
CA SER A 379 -3.87 7.54 2.64
C SER A 379 -2.43 7.87 2.22
N ALA A 380 -2.03 7.42 1.03
CA ALA A 380 -0.71 7.63 0.40
C ALA A 380 0.49 7.58 1.37
N GLY A 381 0.59 6.49 2.10
CA GLY A 381 1.67 6.28 3.06
C GLY A 381 1.55 7.19 4.29
N ILE A 382 2.28 8.31 4.32
CA ILE A 382 2.22 9.31 5.39
C ILE A 382 1.51 10.60 4.96
N TYR A 383 1.00 10.68 3.74
CA TYR A 383 0.31 11.87 3.23
C TYR A 383 -0.86 12.28 4.14
N SER A 384 -1.63 11.31 4.63
CA SER A 384 -2.72 11.57 5.58
C SER A 384 -2.26 12.20 6.91
N ILE A 385 -0.99 12.10 7.24
CA ILE A 385 -0.38 12.75 8.43
C ILE A 385 0.16 14.13 8.08
N LEU A 386 0.75 14.29 6.89
CA LEU A 386 1.37 15.54 6.44
C LEU A 386 0.33 16.53 5.89
N GLU A 387 -0.68 16.02 5.18
CA GLU A 387 -1.73 16.77 4.48
C GLU A 387 -3.13 16.29 4.94
N PRO A 388 -3.46 16.39 6.24
CA PRO A 388 -4.66 15.77 6.80
C PRO A 388 -5.97 16.32 6.22
N GLU A 389 -6.02 17.61 5.86
CA GLU A 389 -7.20 18.25 5.27
C GLU A 389 -7.47 17.69 3.88
N ALA A 390 -6.48 17.75 2.98
CA ALA A 390 -6.60 17.24 1.62
C ALA A 390 -6.88 15.72 1.61
N SER A 391 -6.21 14.96 2.48
CA SER A 391 -6.46 13.54 2.67
C SER A 391 -7.90 13.26 3.07
N SER A 392 -8.44 14.06 4.00
CA SER A 392 -9.82 13.95 4.49
C SER A 392 -10.85 14.24 3.39
N GLU A 393 -10.64 15.29 2.60
CA GLU A 393 -11.54 15.65 1.49
C GLU A 393 -11.57 14.55 0.41
N ILE A 394 -10.39 13.98 0.07
CA ILE A 394 -10.32 12.86 -0.86
C ILE A 394 -11.09 11.65 -0.31
N LEU A 395 -10.91 11.34 0.98
CA LEU A 395 -11.61 10.23 1.63
C LEU A 395 -13.11 10.47 1.69
N ASP A 396 -13.56 11.71 1.94
CA ASP A 396 -14.99 12.03 2.03
C ASP A 396 -15.72 11.76 0.72
N ALA A 397 -15.12 12.12 -0.41
CA ALA A 397 -15.65 11.79 -1.72
C ALA A 397 -15.78 10.27 -1.96
N LYS A 398 -14.84 9.49 -1.42
CA LYS A 398 -14.89 8.02 -1.49
C LYS A 398 -15.94 7.44 -0.53
N LEU A 399 -16.14 8.04 0.64
CA LEU A 399 -17.17 7.62 1.59
C LEU A 399 -18.58 7.88 1.04
N ASP A 400 -18.82 8.99 0.32
CA ASP A 400 -20.08 9.24 -0.36
C ASP A 400 -20.42 8.12 -1.36
N GLN A 401 -19.41 7.66 -2.09
CA GLN A 401 -19.58 6.53 -3.02
C GLN A 401 -19.86 5.22 -2.28
N LEU A 402 -19.19 4.97 -1.15
CA LEU A 402 -19.44 3.79 -0.33
C LEU A 402 -20.87 3.77 0.20
N GLU A 403 -21.35 4.88 0.72
CA GLU A 403 -22.75 5.01 1.20
C GLU A 403 -23.75 4.74 0.09
N ALA A 404 -23.49 5.25 -1.13
CA ALA A 404 -24.34 5.04 -2.29
C ALA A 404 -24.45 3.56 -2.72
N THR A 405 -23.46 2.71 -2.41
CA THR A 405 -23.52 1.27 -2.69
C THR A 405 -24.49 0.52 -1.76
N GLY A 406 -24.73 1.03 -0.55
CA GLY A 406 -25.41 0.31 0.52
C GLY A 406 -24.64 -0.91 1.04
N ALA A 407 -23.33 -1.00 0.76
CA ALA A 407 -22.51 -2.13 1.20
C ALA A 407 -22.29 -2.09 2.72
N ARG A 408 -22.29 -3.27 3.33
CA ARG A 408 -21.99 -3.51 4.76
C ARG A 408 -20.55 -3.98 4.99
N LEU A 409 -19.89 -4.38 3.92
CA LEU A 409 -18.46 -4.76 3.93
C LEU A 409 -17.76 -4.09 2.76
N LEU A 410 -16.64 -3.43 3.08
CA LEU A 410 -15.65 -2.98 2.10
C LEU A 410 -14.42 -3.87 2.21
N VAL A 411 -13.96 -4.40 1.08
CA VAL A 411 -12.78 -5.24 0.98
C VAL A 411 -11.70 -4.49 0.20
N THR A 412 -10.47 -4.54 0.69
CA THR A 412 -9.30 -3.94 0.05
C THR A 412 -8.07 -4.85 0.20
N ALA A 413 -6.95 -4.54 -0.46
CA ALA A 413 -5.71 -5.33 -0.40
C ALA A 413 -4.47 -4.48 -0.10
N ASN A 414 -4.65 -3.37 0.65
CA ASN A 414 -3.52 -2.54 1.06
C ASN A 414 -3.73 -2.00 2.48
N PRO A 415 -2.73 -2.16 3.37
CA PRO A 415 -2.87 -1.75 4.78
C PRO A 415 -3.12 -0.26 4.96
N GLY A 416 -2.51 0.60 4.13
CA GLY A 416 -2.74 2.04 4.17
C GLY A 416 -4.18 2.40 3.80
N CYS A 417 -4.72 1.80 2.72
CA CYS A 417 -6.12 1.99 2.34
C CYS A 417 -7.07 1.46 3.43
N GLN A 418 -6.77 0.28 3.99
CA GLN A 418 -7.60 -0.28 5.06
C GLN A 418 -7.68 0.65 6.28
N LEU A 419 -6.55 1.21 6.72
CA LEU A 419 -6.54 2.20 7.82
C LEU A 419 -7.38 3.43 7.50
N GLN A 420 -7.21 3.96 6.30
CA GLN A 420 -7.92 5.15 5.83
C GLN A 420 -9.44 4.93 5.81
N TRP A 421 -9.87 3.80 5.24
CA TRP A 421 -11.28 3.43 5.22
C TRP A 421 -11.85 3.18 6.62
N GLU A 422 -11.12 2.45 7.48
CA GLU A 422 -11.52 2.21 8.87
C GLU A 422 -11.68 3.52 9.65
N GLN A 423 -10.81 4.51 9.41
CA GLN A 423 -10.90 5.84 10.02
C GLN A 423 -12.12 6.61 9.49
N GLY A 424 -12.33 6.63 8.17
CA GLY A 424 -13.46 7.33 7.56
C GLY A 424 -14.81 6.75 7.99
N VAL A 425 -14.95 5.45 7.97
CA VAL A 425 -16.16 4.73 8.42
C VAL A 425 -16.48 5.07 9.88
N ARG A 426 -15.46 5.06 10.77
CA ARG A 426 -15.65 5.46 12.19
C ARG A 426 -16.03 6.93 12.32
N ARG A 427 -15.37 7.84 11.59
CA ARG A 427 -15.62 9.28 11.64
C ARG A 427 -17.06 9.63 11.22
N ARG A 428 -17.59 8.96 10.19
CA ARG A 428 -18.97 9.15 9.72
C ARG A 428 -20.00 8.31 10.47
N GLY A 429 -19.59 7.39 11.34
CA GLY A 429 -20.50 6.48 12.06
C GLY A 429 -21.23 5.51 11.14
N LEU A 430 -20.59 5.11 10.02
CA LEU A 430 -21.20 4.16 9.08
C LEU A 430 -21.14 2.75 9.65
N ASP A 431 -22.23 2.00 9.44
CA ASP A 431 -22.30 0.58 9.80
C ASP A 431 -21.73 -0.30 8.67
N VAL A 432 -20.47 -0.05 8.36
CA VAL A 432 -19.69 -0.76 7.34
C VAL A 432 -18.44 -1.34 7.98
N ARG A 433 -18.14 -2.58 7.67
CA ARG A 433 -16.89 -3.23 8.07
C ARG A 433 -15.85 -3.07 6.97
N VAL A 434 -14.59 -2.99 7.38
CA VAL A 434 -13.45 -2.95 6.44
C VAL A 434 -12.60 -4.18 6.69
N ARG A 435 -12.29 -4.95 5.64
CA ARG A 435 -11.48 -6.17 5.71
C ARG A 435 -10.46 -6.23 4.60
N HIS A 436 -9.38 -6.92 4.88
CA HIS A 436 -8.44 -7.31 3.84
C HIS A 436 -8.94 -8.54 3.10
N LEU A 437 -8.71 -8.62 1.77
CA LEU A 437 -9.14 -9.75 0.95
C LEU A 437 -8.63 -11.11 1.49
N ALA A 438 -7.39 -11.15 1.99
CA ALA A 438 -6.83 -12.36 2.60
C ALA A 438 -7.66 -12.86 3.80
N GLU A 439 -8.26 -11.95 4.59
CA GLU A 439 -9.12 -12.33 5.73
C GLU A 439 -10.42 -12.96 5.25
N VAL A 440 -11.05 -12.38 4.21
CA VAL A 440 -12.28 -12.91 3.61
C VAL A 440 -12.03 -14.31 3.05
N LEU A 441 -10.94 -14.46 2.29
CA LEU A 441 -10.56 -15.75 1.71
C LEU A 441 -10.26 -16.81 2.79
N ALA A 442 -9.50 -16.45 3.85
CA ALA A 442 -9.17 -17.38 4.92
C ALA A 442 -10.44 -17.84 5.65
N LEU A 443 -11.38 -16.92 5.95
CA LEU A 443 -12.68 -17.29 6.54
C LEU A 443 -13.46 -18.22 5.63
N ARG A 444 -13.46 -18.00 4.33
CA ARG A 444 -14.09 -18.87 3.33
C ARG A 444 -13.48 -20.28 3.34
N LEU A 445 -12.18 -20.38 3.59
CA LEU A 445 -11.45 -21.64 3.71
C LEU A 445 -11.52 -22.27 5.12
N GLY A 446 -12.40 -21.76 5.99
CA GLY A 446 -12.63 -22.30 7.35
C GLY A 446 -11.49 -21.98 8.35
N ARG A 447 -10.82 -20.82 8.18
CA ARG A 447 -9.65 -20.41 8.97
C ARG A 447 -9.85 -19.09 9.70
#